data_f6559abf8aa5c3cfa33be0d4620f450d
#
_entry.id   f6559abf8aa5c3cfa33be0d4620f450d
#
_cell.length_a   1.000
_cell.length_b   1.000
_cell.length_c   1.000
_cell.angle_alpha   90.00
_cell.angle_beta   90.00
_cell.angle_gamma   90.00
#
_symmetry.space_group_name_H-M   'P 1'
#
loop_
_entity.id
_entity.type
_entity.pdbx_description
1 polymer ?
#
loop_
_entity_poly.entity_id
_entity_poly.type
_entity_poly.pdbx_seq_one_letter_code
_entity_poly.pdbx_strand_id
1 'polypeptide(L)'
;MKNTPKIVLVGNPNSGKSTLFNILTGLNQKVGNFPGVTVDKKIGYCQLSNGDNAQIVDLPGTYSIYPKSKDEYIVTETLLNSDNPSTFPDLIVFVADSTNLKRNLLLYTQIADLKIPVVIALNMIDLAQKSGIEIDVDALSQKLGVQVIPISARSNQGIDQLKAAIQHTTSVPTQVDSIDITELGFSANVINTIAEKRPDYQPYAILQLAHHYNQLHFLSSDDKQYIAEIVEKESFHSQKIQAQETIARYNFINDVLFDTLKFEANAQGETFSNRIDKVLTHRIFGFAIFFAILFLIFQAIFSWSVYPMDLIEQLFISLGSMGHELLPDGVLTDLLMDGVLAGLSGILIFVPQIAILFAFISILEDTGY
;
A
#
# COMPACT_ATOMS: atom_id res chain seq x y z
N MET A 1 28.57 -8.55 -20.78
CA MET A 1 28.11 -7.46 -19.91
C MET A 1 27.35 -8.14 -18.78
N LYS A 2 27.72 -7.94 -17.49
CA LYS A 2 26.90 -8.44 -16.38
C LYS A 2 25.55 -7.74 -16.46
N ASN A 3 24.46 -8.50 -16.58
CA ASN A 3 23.11 -7.94 -16.55
C ASN A 3 22.92 -7.26 -15.19
N THR A 4 22.49 -6.01 -15.19
CA THR A 4 22.13 -5.28 -13.95
C THR A 4 20.91 -5.97 -13.34
N PRO A 5 21.00 -6.57 -12.13
CA PRO A 5 19.90 -7.29 -11.56
C PRO A 5 18.73 -6.35 -11.28
N LYS A 6 17.52 -6.83 -11.55
CA LYS A 6 16.28 -6.12 -11.35
C LYS A 6 15.65 -6.54 -10.02
N ILE A 7 15.53 -5.60 -9.13
CA ILE A 7 15.02 -5.78 -7.77
C ILE A 7 13.71 -5.02 -7.65
N VAL A 8 12.67 -5.67 -7.20
CA VAL A 8 11.39 -5.00 -6.92
C VAL A 8 11.17 -4.87 -5.41
N LEU A 9 10.72 -3.70 -4.99
CA LEU A 9 10.25 -3.50 -3.62
C LEU A 9 8.78 -3.84 -3.55
N VAL A 10 8.42 -4.78 -2.69
CA VAL A 10 7.03 -5.20 -2.43
C VAL A 10 6.75 -5.08 -0.93
N GLY A 11 5.53 -4.75 -0.57
CA GLY A 11 5.12 -4.67 0.84
C GLY A 11 3.77 -3.98 0.99
N ASN A 12 3.25 -4.06 2.19
CA ASN A 12 1.97 -3.47 2.53
C ASN A 12 2.00 -1.93 2.41
N PRO A 13 0.86 -1.27 2.18
CA PRO A 13 0.77 0.16 2.34
C PRO A 13 1.32 0.60 3.72
N ASN A 14 2.03 1.71 3.75
CA ASN A 14 2.65 2.30 4.95
C ASN A 14 3.76 1.46 5.62
N SER A 15 4.26 0.40 5.01
CA SER A 15 5.42 -0.37 5.52
C SER A 15 6.76 0.38 5.42
N GLY A 16 6.77 1.59 4.85
CA GLY A 16 8.00 2.38 4.63
C GLY A 16 8.74 2.06 3.34
N LYS A 17 8.09 1.38 2.39
CA LYS A 17 8.63 0.97 1.10
C LYS A 17 9.22 2.14 0.29
N SER A 18 8.46 3.23 0.09
CA SER A 18 8.94 4.41 -0.64
C SER A 18 10.06 5.16 0.09
N THR A 19 10.10 5.13 1.41
CA THR A 19 11.23 5.65 2.20
C THR A 19 12.49 4.83 1.92
N LEU A 20 12.39 3.50 1.98
CA LEU A 20 13.48 2.59 1.67
C LEU A 20 13.96 2.78 0.21
N PHE A 21 13.05 2.90 -0.74
CA PHE A 21 13.38 3.18 -2.14
C PHE A 21 14.24 4.44 -2.29
N ASN A 22 13.82 5.54 -1.66
CA ASN A 22 14.56 6.81 -1.71
C ASN A 22 15.97 6.69 -1.11
N ILE A 23 16.13 5.93 -0.03
CA ILE A 23 17.43 5.70 0.60
C ILE A 23 18.34 4.85 -0.30
N LEU A 24 17.83 3.76 -0.84
CA LEU A 24 18.61 2.87 -1.71
C LEU A 24 19.07 3.55 -2.99
N THR A 25 18.24 4.43 -3.57
CA THR A 25 18.50 5.10 -4.84
C THR A 25 19.13 6.48 -4.72
N GLY A 26 19.26 7.01 -3.51
CA GLY A 26 19.78 8.38 -3.25
C GLY A 26 18.95 9.46 -3.93
N LEU A 27 17.61 9.26 -4.04
CA LEU A 27 16.65 10.15 -4.74
C LEU A 27 16.87 10.26 -6.27
N ASN A 28 17.81 9.52 -6.83
CA ASN A 28 18.04 9.43 -8.27
C ASN A 28 17.02 8.46 -8.89
N GLN A 29 15.82 8.97 -9.15
CA GLN A 29 14.73 8.17 -9.68
C GLN A 29 14.25 8.69 -11.04
N LYS A 30 13.81 7.78 -11.90
CA LYS A 30 13.00 8.07 -13.08
C LYS A 30 11.56 7.75 -12.78
N VAL A 31 10.67 8.69 -13.00
CA VAL A 31 9.22 8.50 -12.88
C VAL A 31 8.67 8.25 -14.28
N GLY A 32 7.85 7.23 -14.42
CA GLY A 32 7.11 6.89 -15.64
C GLY A 32 5.81 6.21 -15.24
N ASN A 33 5.04 5.73 -16.19
CA ASN A 33 3.84 4.97 -15.90
C ASN A 33 4.06 3.47 -16.18
N PHE A 34 3.35 2.62 -15.45
CA PHE A 34 3.28 1.20 -15.82
C PHE A 34 2.50 1.06 -17.14
N PRO A 35 2.88 0.13 -18.02
CA PRO A 35 2.21 -0.07 -19.31
C PRO A 35 0.70 -0.30 -19.12
N GLY A 36 -0.11 0.47 -19.87
CA GLY A 36 -1.57 0.30 -19.90
C GLY A 36 -2.36 0.92 -18.72
N VAL A 37 -1.69 1.57 -17.77
CA VAL A 37 -2.33 2.16 -16.59
C VAL A 37 -1.73 3.54 -16.25
N THR A 38 -2.51 4.38 -15.55
CA THR A 38 -2.10 5.72 -15.10
C THR A 38 -1.37 5.72 -13.75
N VAL A 39 -0.71 4.61 -13.40
CA VAL A 39 -0.02 4.44 -12.12
C VAL A 39 1.46 4.72 -12.30
N ASP A 40 2.02 5.53 -11.42
CA ASP A 40 3.42 5.92 -11.44
C ASP A 40 4.35 4.73 -11.21
N LYS A 41 5.30 4.56 -12.13
CA LYS A 41 6.42 3.62 -12.01
C LYS A 41 7.65 4.37 -11.59
N LYS A 42 8.18 4.06 -10.41
CA LYS A 42 9.44 4.63 -9.92
C LYS A 42 10.57 3.63 -10.11
N ILE A 43 11.58 4.04 -10.86
CA ILE A 43 12.78 3.24 -11.12
C ILE A 43 13.99 4.04 -10.67
N GLY A 44 14.86 3.41 -9.90
CA GLY A 44 16.14 3.97 -9.48
C GLY A 44 17.27 2.96 -9.60
N TYR A 45 18.47 3.38 -9.30
CA TYR A 45 19.66 2.52 -9.30
C TYR A 45 20.32 2.59 -7.92
N CYS A 46 20.75 1.44 -7.43
CA CYS A 46 21.45 1.30 -6.17
C CYS A 46 22.80 0.63 -6.42
N GLN A 47 23.84 1.18 -5.80
CA GLN A 47 25.13 0.50 -5.77
C GLN A 47 25.13 -0.52 -4.61
N LEU A 48 25.36 -1.79 -4.94
CA LEU A 48 25.50 -2.89 -3.98
C LEU A 48 26.87 -2.87 -3.30
N SER A 49 27.04 -3.68 -2.26
CA SER A 49 28.25 -3.72 -1.44
C SER A 49 29.53 -4.11 -2.22
N ASN A 50 29.38 -4.85 -3.33
CA ASN A 50 30.49 -5.21 -4.23
C ASN A 50 30.80 -4.17 -5.31
N GLY A 51 30.09 -3.03 -5.32
CA GLY A 51 30.22 -1.98 -6.34
C GLY A 51 29.39 -2.19 -7.60
N ASP A 52 28.73 -3.35 -7.78
CA ASP A 52 27.80 -3.58 -8.90
C ASP A 52 26.53 -2.72 -8.75
N ASN A 53 25.95 -2.30 -9.85
CA ASN A 53 24.68 -1.57 -9.85
C ASN A 53 23.51 -2.54 -9.95
N ALA A 54 22.44 -2.27 -9.17
CA ALA A 54 21.16 -2.92 -9.27
C ALA A 54 20.08 -1.91 -9.65
N GLN A 55 19.12 -2.34 -10.46
CA GLN A 55 17.93 -1.56 -10.77
C GLN A 55 16.87 -1.84 -9.69
N ILE A 56 16.38 -0.79 -9.04
CA ILE A 56 15.32 -0.89 -8.04
C ILE A 56 14.03 -0.35 -8.63
N VAL A 57 12.95 -1.12 -8.49
CA VAL A 57 11.59 -0.71 -8.93
C VAL A 57 10.69 -0.69 -7.70
N ASP A 58 10.05 0.46 -7.43
CA ASP A 58 9.03 0.58 -6.37
C ASP A 58 7.67 0.17 -6.93
N LEU A 59 7.10 -0.93 -6.42
CA LEU A 59 5.75 -1.36 -6.77
C LEU A 59 4.72 -0.73 -5.83
N PRO A 60 3.47 -0.53 -6.25
CA PRO A 60 2.38 -0.10 -5.38
C PRO A 60 2.26 -0.97 -4.13
N GLY A 61 1.78 -0.40 -3.02
CA GLY A 61 1.52 -1.17 -1.81
C GLY A 61 0.31 -2.08 -1.99
N THR A 62 0.43 -3.33 -1.55
CA THR A 62 -0.70 -4.28 -1.53
C THR A 62 -0.70 -5.11 -0.26
N TYR A 63 -1.85 -5.62 0.13
CA TYR A 63 -1.99 -6.52 1.29
C TYR A 63 -2.01 -8.00 0.90
N SER A 64 -2.19 -8.30 -0.38
CA SER A 64 -2.32 -9.66 -0.90
C SER A 64 -2.05 -9.67 -2.40
N ILE A 65 -1.70 -10.84 -2.94
CA ILE A 65 -1.60 -11.06 -4.39
C ILE A 65 -2.99 -11.14 -5.08
N TYR A 66 -4.08 -11.11 -4.29
CA TYR A 66 -5.45 -10.97 -4.77
C TYR A 66 -5.84 -9.49 -4.84
N PRO A 67 -5.66 -8.84 -6.00
CA PRO A 67 -5.79 -7.39 -6.13
C PRO A 67 -7.26 -6.95 -6.02
N LYS A 68 -7.48 -5.83 -5.33
CA LYS A 68 -8.78 -5.17 -5.18
C LYS A 68 -8.86 -3.85 -5.95
N SER A 69 -7.71 -3.28 -6.30
CA SER A 69 -7.59 -2.02 -7.03
C SER A 69 -6.72 -2.19 -8.27
N LYS A 70 -6.80 -1.22 -9.19
CA LYS A 70 -5.94 -1.21 -10.39
C LYS A 70 -4.45 -1.16 -10.06
N ASP A 71 -4.09 -0.48 -8.97
CA ASP A 71 -2.70 -0.35 -8.53
C ASP A 71 -2.16 -1.69 -8.03
N GLU A 72 -2.97 -2.44 -7.26
CA GLU A 72 -2.59 -3.77 -6.78
C GLU A 72 -2.46 -4.78 -7.92
N TYR A 73 -3.24 -4.61 -9.02
CA TYR A 73 -3.10 -5.45 -10.23
C TYR A 73 -1.70 -5.39 -10.83
N ILE A 74 -1.04 -4.22 -10.77
CA ILE A 74 0.32 -4.07 -11.28
C ILE A 74 1.29 -4.99 -10.54
N VAL A 75 1.13 -5.12 -9.22
CA VAL A 75 1.97 -6.01 -8.41
C VAL A 75 1.77 -7.46 -8.86
N THR A 76 0.51 -7.91 -8.91
CA THR A 76 0.16 -9.27 -9.34
C THR A 76 0.65 -9.56 -10.74
N GLU A 77 0.42 -8.67 -11.70
CA GLU A 77 0.87 -8.82 -13.09
C GLU A 77 2.41 -8.86 -13.20
N THR A 78 3.11 -8.01 -12.46
CA THR A 78 4.59 -7.98 -12.46
C THR A 78 5.18 -9.28 -11.90
N LEU A 79 4.57 -9.85 -10.85
CA LEU A 79 5.08 -11.05 -10.19
C LEU A 79 4.67 -12.35 -10.91
N LEU A 80 3.61 -12.33 -11.72
CA LEU A 80 3.15 -13.52 -12.47
C LEU A 80 3.70 -13.58 -13.90
N ASN A 81 4.14 -12.47 -14.49
CA ASN A 81 4.58 -12.41 -15.89
C ASN A 81 6.04 -12.87 -16.04
N SER A 82 6.31 -14.17 -15.79
CA SER A 82 7.65 -14.75 -15.96
C SER A 82 8.08 -14.82 -17.44
N ASP A 83 7.13 -14.73 -18.38
CA ASP A 83 7.41 -14.75 -19.83
C ASP A 83 8.11 -13.47 -20.31
N ASN A 84 8.09 -12.40 -19.50
CA ASN A 84 8.72 -11.13 -19.85
C ASN A 84 9.96 -10.84 -18.98
N PRO A 85 11.16 -11.28 -19.38
CA PRO A 85 12.41 -11.03 -18.63
C PRO A 85 12.72 -9.54 -18.41
N SER A 86 12.12 -8.66 -19.23
CA SER A 86 12.35 -7.21 -19.10
C SER A 86 11.61 -6.59 -17.89
N THR A 87 10.56 -7.24 -17.40
CA THR A 87 9.74 -6.76 -16.28
C THR A 87 9.79 -7.68 -15.07
N PHE A 88 10.02 -8.98 -15.28
CA PHE A 88 10.09 -9.96 -14.22
C PHE A 88 11.29 -9.70 -13.29
N PRO A 89 11.12 -9.77 -11.95
CA PRO A 89 12.19 -9.50 -11.00
C PRO A 89 13.18 -10.66 -10.86
N ASP A 90 14.47 -10.32 -10.72
CA ASP A 90 15.52 -11.28 -10.33
C ASP A 90 15.51 -11.51 -8.81
N LEU A 91 15.01 -10.50 -8.03
CA LEU A 91 14.92 -10.54 -6.58
C LEU A 91 13.78 -9.64 -6.10
N ILE A 92 13.13 -10.06 -5.05
CA ILE A 92 12.15 -9.26 -4.31
C ILE A 92 12.76 -8.83 -2.98
N VAL A 93 12.72 -7.53 -2.67
CA VAL A 93 12.90 -7.01 -1.32
C VAL A 93 11.50 -6.79 -0.75
N PHE A 94 11.11 -7.68 0.15
CA PHE A 94 9.83 -7.58 0.83
C PHE A 94 9.95 -6.68 2.06
N VAL A 95 9.29 -5.53 2.05
CA VAL A 95 9.33 -4.54 3.13
C VAL A 95 8.19 -4.82 4.11
N ALA A 96 8.55 -5.35 5.29
CA ALA A 96 7.61 -5.69 6.35
C ALA A 96 7.66 -4.66 7.47
N ASP A 97 6.49 -4.25 7.96
CA ASP A 97 6.35 -3.44 9.16
C ASP A 97 6.45 -4.35 10.41
N SER A 98 7.49 -4.15 11.22
CA SER A 98 7.76 -4.94 12.42
C SER A 98 6.72 -4.73 13.54
N THR A 99 5.98 -3.62 13.51
CA THR A 99 4.92 -3.34 14.48
C THR A 99 3.62 -4.09 14.16
N ASN A 100 3.46 -4.55 12.91
CA ASN A 100 2.27 -5.29 12.44
C ASN A 100 2.66 -6.50 11.58
N LEU A 101 3.57 -7.32 12.10
CA LEU A 101 4.19 -8.41 11.34
C LEU A 101 3.17 -9.46 10.87
N LYS A 102 2.18 -9.79 11.69
CA LYS A 102 1.14 -10.76 11.33
C LYS A 102 0.43 -10.42 10.01
N ARG A 103 0.07 -9.15 9.82
CA ARG A 103 -0.61 -8.68 8.61
C ARG A 103 0.33 -8.67 7.40
N ASN A 104 1.60 -8.32 7.63
CA ASN A 104 2.59 -8.26 6.55
C ASN A 104 2.95 -9.66 6.04
N LEU A 105 3.05 -10.65 6.92
CA LEU A 105 3.43 -12.01 6.55
C LEU A 105 2.41 -12.70 5.65
N LEU A 106 1.15 -12.26 5.61
CA LEU A 106 0.18 -12.81 4.66
C LEU A 106 0.66 -12.63 3.21
N LEU A 107 1.01 -11.41 2.82
CA LEU A 107 1.54 -11.12 1.49
C LEU A 107 2.89 -11.82 1.26
N TYR A 108 3.76 -11.84 2.29
CA TYR A 108 5.05 -12.53 2.20
C TYR A 108 4.88 -14.02 1.86
N THR A 109 3.99 -14.75 2.57
CA THR A 109 3.77 -16.18 2.31
C THR A 109 3.28 -16.45 0.89
N GLN A 110 2.47 -15.56 0.34
CA GLN A 110 2.01 -15.64 -1.05
C GLN A 110 3.16 -15.42 -2.05
N ILE A 111 4.04 -14.45 -1.78
CA ILE A 111 5.22 -14.18 -2.61
C ILE A 111 6.24 -15.32 -2.54
N ALA A 112 6.46 -15.87 -1.37
CA ALA A 112 7.39 -16.98 -1.16
C ALA A 112 7.04 -18.22 -2.02
N ASP A 113 5.75 -18.50 -2.17
CA ASP A 113 5.26 -19.63 -2.97
C ASP A 113 5.40 -19.39 -4.50
N LEU A 114 5.65 -18.17 -4.95
CA LEU A 114 6.05 -17.88 -6.35
C LEU A 114 7.49 -18.33 -6.67
N LYS A 115 8.29 -18.68 -5.64
CA LYS A 115 9.68 -19.15 -5.76
C LYS A 115 10.64 -18.15 -6.43
N ILE A 116 10.30 -16.88 -6.41
CA ILE A 116 11.22 -15.79 -6.76
C ILE A 116 12.15 -15.58 -5.55
N PRO A 117 13.46 -15.34 -5.73
CA PRO A 117 14.34 -14.99 -4.63
C PRO A 117 13.82 -13.81 -3.81
N VAL A 118 13.79 -13.92 -2.46
CA VAL A 118 13.26 -12.90 -1.55
C VAL A 118 14.25 -12.60 -0.45
N VAL A 119 14.36 -11.32 -0.07
CA VAL A 119 14.96 -10.83 1.18
C VAL A 119 13.89 -10.02 1.91
N ILE A 120 13.74 -10.25 3.21
CA ILE A 120 12.82 -9.46 4.04
C ILE A 120 13.58 -8.29 4.66
N ALA A 121 13.18 -7.08 4.33
CA ALA A 121 13.56 -5.86 5.04
C ALA A 121 12.53 -5.61 6.16
N LEU A 122 12.86 -6.03 7.39
CA LEU A 122 12.02 -5.87 8.57
C LEU A 122 12.16 -4.44 9.09
N ASN A 123 11.31 -3.56 8.58
CA ASN A 123 11.37 -2.12 8.81
C ASN A 123 10.67 -1.70 10.10
N MET A 124 10.95 -0.46 10.56
CA MET A 124 10.38 0.14 11.76
C MET A 124 10.76 -0.61 13.05
N ILE A 125 11.94 -1.27 13.05
CA ILE A 125 12.42 -2.03 14.22
C ILE A 125 12.55 -1.15 15.48
N ASP A 126 12.89 0.12 15.29
CA ASP A 126 12.97 1.12 16.35
C ASP A 126 11.57 1.41 16.98
N LEU A 127 10.51 1.35 16.21
CA LEU A 127 9.13 1.52 16.70
C LEU A 127 8.64 0.24 17.40
N ALA A 128 8.94 -0.94 16.87
CA ALA A 128 8.62 -2.22 17.51
C ALA A 128 9.24 -2.30 18.90
N GLN A 129 10.54 -2.00 19.02
CA GLN A 129 11.25 -1.97 20.31
C GLN A 129 10.63 -0.97 21.29
N LYS A 130 10.30 0.25 20.85
CA LYS A 130 9.60 1.24 21.68
C LYS A 130 8.23 0.78 22.15
N SER A 131 7.58 -0.08 21.35
CA SER A 131 6.26 -0.67 21.67
C SER A 131 6.37 -1.95 22.49
N GLY A 132 7.60 -2.35 22.92
CA GLY A 132 7.85 -3.57 23.70
C GLY A 132 7.65 -4.86 22.91
N ILE A 133 7.78 -4.79 21.59
CA ILE A 133 7.76 -5.95 20.70
C ILE A 133 9.21 -6.39 20.49
N GLU A 134 9.57 -7.53 21.05
CA GLU A 134 10.86 -8.18 20.82
C GLU A 134 10.68 -9.26 19.74
N ILE A 135 11.49 -9.17 18.68
CA ILE A 135 11.44 -10.09 17.54
C ILE A 135 12.76 -10.86 17.50
N ASP A 136 12.67 -12.18 17.61
CA ASP A 136 13.79 -13.06 17.35
C ASP A 136 14.00 -13.20 15.84
N VAL A 137 14.89 -12.34 15.29
CA VAL A 137 15.12 -12.21 13.85
C VAL A 137 15.73 -13.48 13.27
N ASP A 138 16.61 -14.14 14.02
CA ASP A 138 17.26 -15.38 13.55
C ASP A 138 16.28 -16.53 13.49
N ALA A 139 15.45 -16.71 14.52
CA ALA A 139 14.38 -17.70 14.52
C ALA A 139 13.34 -17.41 13.41
N LEU A 140 12.99 -16.14 13.22
CA LEU A 140 12.08 -15.71 12.14
C LEU A 140 12.67 -16.04 10.76
N SER A 141 13.95 -15.76 10.54
CA SER A 141 14.67 -16.09 9.30
C SER A 141 14.68 -17.59 9.03
N GLN A 142 14.94 -18.41 10.04
CA GLN A 142 14.93 -19.87 9.93
C GLN A 142 13.54 -20.41 9.58
N LYS A 143 12.50 -19.94 10.28
CA LYS A 143 11.12 -20.41 10.06
C LYS A 143 10.57 -19.99 8.70
N LEU A 144 10.91 -18.80 8.22
CA LEU A 144 10.50 -18.30 6.92
C LEU A 144 11.42 -18.78 5.78
N GLY A 145 12.58 -19.36 6.09
CA GLY A 145 13.52 -19.87 5.08
C GLY A 145 14.16 -18.80 4.21
N VAL A 146 14.25 -17.55 4.69
CA VAL A 146 14.81 -16.41 3.97
C VAL A 146 15.60 -15.51 4.91
N GLN A 147 16.50 -14.69 4.34
CA GLN A 147 17.19 -13.69 5.12
C GLN A 147 16.23 -12.58 5.55
N VAL A 148 16.16 -12.34 6.86
CA VAL A 148 15.41 -11.25 7.48
C VAL A 148 16.40 -10.22 8.01
N ILE A 149 16.35 -9.01 7.49
CA ILE A 149 17.27 -7.93 7.88
C ILE A 149 16.50 -6.86 8.64
N PRO A 150 16.77 -6.67 9.94
CA PRO A 150 16.14 -5.62 10.71
C PRO A 150 16.67 -4.25 10.27
N ILE A 151 15.75 -3.34 9.90
CA ILE A 151 16.09 -2.01 9.44
C ILE A 151 15.21 -0.95 10.12
N SER A 152 15.71 0.28 10.15
CA SER A 152 14.91 1.48 10.33
C SER A 152 15.24 2.42 9.16
N ALA A 153 14.35 2.46 8.17
CA ALA A 153 14.53 3.32 7.01
C ALA A 153 14.64 4.79 7.42
N ARG A 154 13.88 5.23 8.45
CA ARG A 154 13.90 6.60 8.93
C ARG A 154 15.25 7.02 9.52
N SER A 155 15.93 6.13 10.23
CA SER A 155 17.24 6.39 10.86
C SER A 155 18.43 5.86 10.05
N ASN A 156 18.19 5.31 8.86
CA ASN A 156 19.19 4.70 7.98
C ASN A 156 19.93 3.50 8.60
N GLN A 157 19.32 2.84 9.59
CA GLN A 157 19.88 1.68 10.27
C GLN A 157 19.65 0.39 9.47
N GLY A 158 20.67 -0.49 9.39
CA GLY A 158 20.57 -1.80 8.76
C GLY A 158 20.63 -1.79 7.21
N ILE A 159 20.78 -0.62 6.57
CA ILE A 159 20.74 -0.50 5.10
C ILE A 159 21.93 -1.18 4.42
N ASP A 160 23.14 -1.09 4.99
CA ASP A 160 24.31 -1.77 4.41
C ASP A 160 24.23 -3.29 4.54
N GLN A 161 23.65 -3.80 5.64
CA GLN A 161 23.36 -5.23 5.82
C GLN A 161 22.30 -5.69 4.78
N LEU A 162 21.28 -4.88 4.53
CA LEU A 162 20.27 -5.16 3.49
C LEU A 162 20.92 -5.22 2.10
N LYS A 163 21.80 -4.28 1.74
CA LYS A 163 22.55 -4.31 0.47
C LYS A 163 23.41 -5.55 0.33
N ALA A 164 24.07 -5.98 1.39
CA ALA A 164 24.85 -7.21 1.41
C ALA A 164 23.96 -8.45 1.23
N ALA A 165 22.80 -8.50 1.92
CA ALA A 165 21.85 -9.60 1.79
C ALA A 165 21.28 -9.68 0.36
N ILE A 166 20.91 -8.56 -0.25
CA ILE A 166 20.47 -8.48 -1.64
C ILE A 166 21.50 -9.12 -2.58
N GLN A 167 22.77 -8.79 -2.39
CA GLN A 167 23.84 -9.33 -3.23
C GLN A 167 24.00 -10.85 -3.09
N HIS A 168 23.83 -11.40 -1.89
CA HIS A 168 23.96 -12.84 -1.65
C HIS A 168 22.76 -13.64 -2.15
N THR A 169 21.57 -13.07 -2.12
CA THR A 169 20.31 -13.78 -2.39
C THR A 169 19.98 -13.87 -3.87
N THR A 170 20.56 -13.04 -4.75
CA THR A 170 20.30 -13.07 -6.20
C THR A 170 20.55 -14.43 -6.88
N SER A 171 21.05 -15.43 -6.13
CA SER A 171 21.42 -16.75 -6.68
C SER A 171 20.66 -17.92 -6.04
N VAL A 172 19.85 -17.70 -5.02
CA VAL A 172 19.20 -18.79 -4.27
C VAL A 172 17.69 -18.52 -4.13
N PRO A 173 16.82 -19.30 -4.79
CA PRO A 173 15.37 -19.18 -4.63
C PRO A 173 14.95 -19.47 -3.18
N THR A 174 13.85 -18.85 -2.76
CA THR A 174 13.17 -19.17 -1.50
C THR A 174 12.71 -20.63 -1.51
N GLN A 175 13.10 -21.42 -0.51
CA GLN A 175 12.89 -22.87 -0.50
C GLN A 175 11.72 -23.33 0.36
N VAL A 176 11.14 -22.48 1.19
CA VAL A 176 10.08 -22.89 2.13
C VAL A 176 8.71 -22.68 1.50
N ASP A 177 7.93 -23.76 1.43
CA ASP A 177 6.51 -23.69 1.14
C ASP A 177 5.77 -23.31 2.40
N SER A 178 4.97 -22.23 2.35
CA SER A 178 4.21 -21.78 3.50
C SER A 178 2.97 -22.66 3.75
N ILE A 179 2.39 -23.20 2.69
CA ILE A 179 1.24 -24.12 2.72
C ILE A 179 1.29 -25.09 1.54
N ASP A 180 0.66 -26.26 1.70
CA ASP A 180 0.40 -27.13 0.56
C ASP A 180 -0.86 -26.65 -0.19
N ILE A 181 -0.68 -26.00 -1.32
CA ILE A 181 -1.77 -25.48 -2.14
C ILE A 181 -2.55 -26.57 -2.86
N THR A 182 -1.99 -27.77 -3.02
CA THR A 182 -2.65 -28.90 -3.68
C THR A 182 -3.72 -29.53 -2.78
N GLU A 183 -3.62 -29.32 -1.47
CA GLU A 183 -4.62 -29.73 -0.49
C GLU A 183 -5.83 -28.76 -0.40
N LEU A 184 -5.75 -27.61 -1.09
CA LEU A 184 -6.83 -26.61 -1.09
C LEU A 184 -7.98 -27.01 -2.02
N GLY A 185 -8.84 -27.86 -1.56
CA GLY A 185 -10.06 -28.27 -2.29
C GLY A 185 -9.76 -28.89 -3.66
N PHE A 186 -10.45 -28.41 -4.71
CA PHE A 186 -10.30 -28.94 -6.09
C PHE A 186 -9.17 -28.25 -6.89
N SER A 187 -8.26 -27.53 -6.24
CA SER A 187 -7.21 -26.78 -6.94
C SER A 187 -6.17 -27.68 -7.63
N ALA A 188 -5.91 -28.88 -7.12
CA ALA A 188 -4.90 -29.78 -7.66
C ALA A 188 -5.15 -30.13 -9.15
N ASN A 189 -6.38 -30.48 -9.53
CA ASN A 189 -6.71 -30.81 -10.91
C ASN A 189 -6.52 -29.60 -11.84
N VAL A 190 -6.99 -28.43 -11.42
CA VAL A 190 -6.82 -27.19 -12.19
C VAL A 190 -5.35 -26.87 -12.38
N ILE A 191 -4.55 -26.95 -11.30
CA ILE A 191 -3.11 -26.69 -11.34
C ILE A 191 -2.43 -27.66 -12.31
N ASN A 192 -2.67 -28.97 -12.18
CA ASN A 192 -2.03 -29.99 -13.00
C ASN A 192 -2.39 -29.85 -14.49
N THR A 193 -3.68 -29.60 -14.80
CA THR A 193 -4.13 -29.45 -16.18
C THR A 193 -3.55 -28.19 -16.84
N ILE A 194 -3.49 -27.07 -16.14
CA ILE A 194 -2.88 -25.84 -16.69
C ILE A 194 -1.35 -26.04 -16.84
N ALA A 195 -0.69 -26.73 -15.89
CA ALA A 195 0.74 -27.01 -15.92
C ALA A 195 1.17 -27.80 -17.16
N GLU A 196 0.31 -28.65 -17.76
CA GLU A 196 0.59 -29.36 -19.00
C GLU A 196 0.94 -28.39 -20.17
N LYS A 197 0.25 -27.25 -20.23
CA LYS A 197 0.50 -26.21 -21.25
C LYS A 197 1.53 -25.16 -20.80
N ARG A 198 1.66 -24.97 -19.49
CA ARG A 198 2.53 -23.94 -18.89
C ARG A 198 3.49 -24.54 -17.85
N PRO A 199 4.39 -25.47 -18.26
CA PRO A 199 5.28 -26.20 -17.34
C PRO A 199 6.32 -25.29 -16.66
N ASP A 200 6.58 -24.10 -17.20
CA ASP A 200 7.56 -23.15 -16.67
C ASP A 200 7.04 -22.37 -15.46
N TYR A 201 5.72 -22.46 -15.19
CA TYR A 201 5.12 -21.75 -14.07
C TYR A 201 5.09 -22.63 -12.81
N GLN A 202 5.41 -22.00 -11.67
CA GLN A 202 5.27 -22.67 -10.36
C GLN A 202 3.79 -22.95 -10.05
N PRO A 203 3.49 -24.01 -9.29
CA PRO A 203 2.11 -24.38 -8.98
C PRO A 203 1.27 -23.23 -8.40
N TYR A 204 1.85 -22.42 -7.52
CA TYR A 204 1.14 -21.27 -6.96
C TYR A 204 0.89 -20.16 -8.00
N ALA A 205 1.83 -19.92 -8.89
CA ALA A 205 1.61 -18.99 -10.01
C ALA A 205 0.46 -19.48 -10.92
N ILE A 206 0.40 -20.78 -11.21
CA ILE A 206 -0.71 -21.38 -11.98
C ILE A 206 -2.05 -21.18 -11.26
N LEU A 207 -2.10 -21.39 -9.94
CA LEU A 207 -3.30 -21.12 -9.15
C LEU A 207 -3.74 -19.65 -9.31
N GLN A 208 -2.80 -18.72 -9.26
CA GLN A 208 -3.08 -17.29 -9.46
C GLN A 208 -3.52 -16.97 -10.89
N LEU A 209 -2.97 -17.66 -11.90
CA LEU A 209 -3.48 -17.57 -13.28
C LEU A 209 -4.95 -18.01 -13.34
N ALA A 210 -5.34 -19.12 -12.69
CA ALA A 210 -6.73 -19.56 -12.65
C ALA A 210 -7.67 -18.57 -11.96
N HIS A 211 -7.19 -17.84 -10.95
CA HIS A 211 -7.96 -16.79 -10.28
C HIS A 211 -8.15 -15.54 -11.14
N HIS A 212 -7.13 -15.15 -11.92
CA HIS A 212 -7.03 -13.80 -12.51
C HIS A 212 -6.95 -13.77 -14.04
N TYR A 213 -7.06 -14.91 -14.75
CA TYR A 213 -6.82 -15.03 -16.19
C TYR A 213 -7.53 -13.96 -17.04
N ASN A 214 -8.75 -13.59 -16.70
CA ASN A 214 -9.51 -12.58 -17.45
C ASN A 214 -8.87 -11.20 -17.43
N GLN A 215 -8.17 -10.88 -16.37
CA GLN A 215 -7.67 -9.53 -16.06
C GLN A 215 -6.19 -9.36 -16.39
N LEU A 216 -5.44 -10.47 -16.50
CA LEU A 216 -4.00 -10.44 -16.82
C LEU A 216 -3.79 -10.09 -18.29
N HIS A 217 -3.12 -8.94 -18.53
CA HIS A 217 -2.94 -8.41 -19.87
C HIS A 217 -1.88 -9.17 -20.70
N PHE A 218 -0.93 -9.82 -20.03
CA PHE A 218 0.13 -10.57 -20.70
C PHE A 218 -0.33 -11.92 -21.26
N LEU A 219 -1.48 -12.45 -20.82
CA LEU A 219 -2.03 -13.68 -21.36
C LEU A 219 -2.67 -13.46 -22.73
N SER A 220 -2.35 -14.35 -23.68
CA SER A 220 -2.98 -14.37 -24.99
C SER A 220 -4.48 -14.72 -24.90
N SER A 221 -5.26 -14.36 -25.92
CA SER A 221 -6.68 -14.76 -25.97
C SER A 221 -6.87 -16.28 -25.90
N ASP A 222 -5.98 -17.03 -26.54
CA ASP A 222 -6.01 -18.50 -26.56
C ASP A 222 -5.70 -19.09 -25.16
N ASP A 223 -4.76 -18.47 -24.42
CA ASP A 223 -4.47 -18.90 -23.04
C ASP A 223 -5.64 -18.60 -22.11
N LYS A 224 -6.26 -17.42 -22.25
CA LYS A 224 -7.44 -17.05 -21.46
C LYS A 224 -8.60 -18.01 -21.71
N GLN A 225 -8.86 -18.36 -22.97
CA GLN A 225 -9.90 -19.31 -23.32
C GLN A 225 -9.59 -20.70 -22.76
N TYR A 226 -8.36 -21.16 -22.90
CA TYR A 226 -7.92 -22.46 -22.37
C TYR A 226 -8.10 -22.56 -20.84
N ILE A 227 -7.66 -21.53 -20.11
CA ILE A 227 -7.84 -21.48 -18.65
C ILE A 227 -9.32 -21.42 -18.28
N ALA A 228 -10.15 -20.65 -19.00
CA ALA A 228 -11.58 -20.53 -18.77
C ALA A 228 -12.28 -21.91 -18.88
N GLU A 229 -11.97 -22.68 -19.92
CA GLU A 229 -12.53 -24.03 -20.14
C GLU A 229 -12.18 -24.99 -18.98
N ILE A 230 -10.95 -24.91 -18.45
CA ILE A 230 -10.52 -25.73 -17.31
C ILE A 230 -11.24 -25.30 -16.03
N VAL A 231 -11.29 -23.98 -15.74
CA VAL A 231 -11.93 -23.40 -14.57
C VAL A 231 -13.41 -23.78 -14.51
N GLU A 232 -14.10 -23.76 -15.66
CA GLU A 232 -15.50 -24.17 -15.77
C GLU A 232 -15.67 -25.69 -15.58
N LYS A 233 -14.88 -26.50 -16.31
CA LYS A 233 -14.92 -27.95 -16.25
C LYS A 233 -14.68 -28.51 -14.85
N GLU A 234 -13.68 -27.98 -14.15
CA GLU A 234 -13.29 -28.43 -12.80
C GLU A 234 -14.11 -27.74 -11.69
N SER A 235 -15.10 -26.92 -12.04
CA SER A 235 -15.92 -26.17 -11.07
C SER A 235 -15.08 -25.38 -10.07
N PHE A 236 -14.12 -24.62 -10.57
CA PHE A 236 -13.19 -23.86 -9.76
C PHE A 236 -13.87 -22.68 -9.06
N HIS A 237 -14.08 -22.80 -7.75
CA HIS A 237 -14.70 -21.76 -6.93
C HIS A 237 -13.64 -20.81 -6.34
N SER A 238 -13.22 -19.79 -7.11
CA SER A 238 -12.16 -18.84 -6.76
C SER A 238 -12.28 -18.30 -5.32
N GLN A 239 -13.43 -17.77 -4.91
CA GLN A 239 -13.64 -17.19 -3.58
C GLN A 239 -13.49 -18.22 -2.45
N LYS A 240 -13.96 -19.45 -2.64
CA LYS A 240 -13.84 -20.52 -1.65
C LYS A 240 -12.39 -20.93 -1.45
N ILE A 241 -11.66 -21.10 -2.54
CA ILE A 241 -10.24 -21.49 -2.52
C ILE A 241 -9.41 -20.40 -1.87
N GLN A 242 -9.63 -19.12 -2.25
CA GLN A 242 -8.97 -17.97 -1.61
C GLN A 242 -9.23 -17.90 -0.09
N ALA A 243 -10.47 -18.19 0.35
CA ALA A 243 -10.80 -18.21 1.78
C ALA A 243 -10.05 -19.33 2.52
N GLN A 244 -10.01 -20.53 1.95
CA GLN A 244 -9.28 -21.67 2.53
C GLN A 244 -7.77 -21.40 2.57
N GLU A 245 -7.19 -20.88 1.49
CA GLU A 245 -5.79 -20.45 1.44
C GLU A 245 -5.48 -19.43 2.54
N THR A 246 -6.31 -18.41 2.67
CA THR A 246 -6.11 -17.36 3.67
C THR A 246 -6.10 -17.93 5.09
N ILE A 247 -7.01 -18.85 5.40
CA ILE A 247 -7.06 -19.54 6.71
C ILE A 247 -5.79 -20.36 6.93
N ALA A 248 -5.38 -21.17 5.95
CA ALA A 248 -4.17 -21.99 6.05
C ALA A 248 -2.91 -21.12 6.27
N ARG A 249 -2.78 -20.01 5.53
CA ARG A 249 -1.67 -19.06 5.70
C ARG A 249 -1.66 -18.41 7.07
N TYR A 250 -2.81 -18.01 7.60
CA TYR A 250 -2.86 -17.42 8.95
C TYR A 250 -2.54 -18.45 10.05
N ASN A 251 -2.86 -19.74 9.86
CA ASN A 251 -2.42 -20.79 10.77
C ASN A 251 -0.89 -20.90 10.76
N PHE A 252 -0.28 -21.01 9.59
CA PHE A 252 1.18 -21.03 9.46
C PHE A 252 1.82 -19.75 10.07
N ILE A 253 1.29 -18.59 9.78
CA ILE A 253 1.79 -17.32 10.32
C ILE A 253 1.69 -17.28 11.85
N ASN A 254 0.60 -17.75 12.43
CA ASN A 254 0.44 -17.81 13.87
C ASN A 254 1.50 -18.72 14.52
N ASP A 255 1.79 -19.87 13.91
CA ASP A 255 2.82 -20.80 14.40
C ASP A 255 4.23 -20.18 14.32
N VAL A 256 4.53 -19.48 13.21
CA VAL A 256 5.79 -18.73 13.08
C VAL A 256 5.92 -17.66 14.16
N LEU A 257 4.86 -16.85 14.35
CA LEU A 257 4.91 -15.72 15.27
C LEU A 257 4.88 -16.14 16.74
N PHE A 258 4.26 -17.27 17.07
CA PHE A 258 4.23 -17.81 18.43
C PHE A 258 5.64 -18.04 18.98
N ASP A 259 6.53 -18.53 18.14
CA ASP A 259 7.90 -18.85 18.55
C ASP A 259 8.89 -17.69 18.39
N THR A 260 8.55 -16.67 17.57
CA THR A 260 9.48 -15.61 17.17
C THR A 260 9.17 -14.24 17.77
N LEU A 261 7.94 -14.03 18.29
CA LEU A 261 7.56 -12.78 18.95
C LEU A 261 7.45 -12.95 20.44
N LYS A 262 8.09 -12.04 21.16
CA LYS A 262 7.91 -11.88 22.61
C LYS A 262 7.39 -10.48 22.89
N PHE A 263 6.41 -10.40 23.75
CA PHE A 263 5.88 -9.13 24.23
C PHE A 263 6.39 -8.93 25.66
N GLU A 264 7.16 -7.87 25.90
CA GLU A 264 7.53 -7.52 27.26
C GLU A 264 6.26 -7.17 28.06
N ALA A 265 5.98 -7.96 29.10
CA ALA A 265 4.81 -7.77 29.97
C ALA A 265 4.72 -6.38 30.62
N ASN A 266 5.82 -5.65 30.67
CA ASN A 266 5.94 -4.31 31.26
C ASN A 266 5.97 -3.17 30.23
N ALA A 267 6.09 -3.44 28.93
CA ALA A 267 6.04 -2.41 27.88
C ALA A 267 4.61 -1.90 27.60
N GLN A 268 3.61 -2.53 28.20
CA GLN A 268 2.24 -2.02 28.24
C GLN A 268 2.05 -0.92 29.30
N GLY A 269 2.92 0.05 29.35
CA GLY A 269 2.44 1.38 29.67
C GLY A 269 1.45 1.73 28.56
N GLU A 270 0.13 1.61 28.82
CA GLU A 270 -0.91 2.05 27.88
C GLU A 270 -0.49 3.44 27.39
N THR A 271 0.11 3.50 26.18
CA THR A 271 0.42 4.80 25.58
C THR A 271 -0.91 5.53 25.47
N PHE A 272 -0.89 6.85 25.66
CA PHE A 272 -2.08 7.69 25.54
C PHE A 272 -2.84 7.38 24.22
N SER A 273 -2.11 7.05 23.15
CA SER A 273 -2.64 6.59 21.88
C SER A 273 -3.46 5.29 22.00
N ASN A 274 -2.96 4.27 22.70
CA ASN A 274 -3.68 3.00 22.88
C ASN A 274 -4.96 3.15 23.73
N ARG A 275 -4.98 4.10 24.67
CA ARG A 275 -6.20 4.44 25.42
C ARG A 275 -7.23 5.11 24.55
N ILE A 276 -6.79 6.05 23.72
CA ILE A 276 -7.67 6.73 22.76
C ILE A 276 -8.24 5.71 21.77
N ASP A 277 -7.40 4.86 21.17
CA ASP A 277 -7.83 3.81 20.23
C ASP A 277 -8.87 2.88 20.85
N LYS A 278 -8.65 2.45 22.10
CA LYS A 278 -9.60 1.58 22.82
C LYS A 278 -10.96 2.24 23.04
N VAL A 279 -10.98 3.57 23.22
CA VAL A 279 -12.23 4.34 23.37
C VAL A 279 -12.88 4.58 22.00
N LEU A 280 -12.10 4.97 20.99
CA LEU A 280 -12.57 5.24 19.63
C LEU A 280 -13.11 3.98 18.93
N THR A 281 -12.48 2.83 19.14
CA THR A 281 -12.89 1.54 18.56
C THR A 281 -13.93 0.79 19.40
N HIS A 282 -14.34 1.34 20.55
CA HIS A 282 -15.35 0.71 21.39
C HIS A 282 -16.71 0.67 20.69
N ARG A 283 -17.38 -0.51 20.74
CA ARG A 283 -18.61 -0.80 19.99
C ARG A 283 -19.75 0.23 20.19
N ILE A 284 -19.84 0.86 21.36
CA ILE A 284 -20.89 1.86 21.68
C ILE A 284 -20.28 3.27 21.66
N PHE A 285 -19.16 3.48 22.36
CA PHE A 285 -18.53 4.80 22.44
C PHE A 285 -17.97 5.27 21.10
N GLY A 286 -17.49 4.38 20.24
CA GLY A 286 -17.07 4.74 18.88
C GLY A 286 -18.18 5.40 18.07
N PHE A 287 -19.40 4.85 18.12
CA PHE A 287 -20.55 5.49 17.45
C PHE A 287 -20.91 6.83 18.07
N ALA A 288 -20.89 6.95 19.41
CA ALA A 288 -21.17 8.21 20.06
C ALA A 288 -20.16 9.30 19.70
N ILE A 289 -18.86 8.95 19.66
CA ILE A 289 -17.78 9.86 19.27
C ILE A 289 -17.91 10.23 17.79
N PHE A 290 -18.21 9.28 16.91
CA PHE A 290 -18.45 9.55 15.49
C PHE A 290 -19.57 10.58 15.29
N PHE A 291 -20.72 10.39 15.94
CA PHE A 291 -21.81 11.36 15.86
C PHE A 291 -21.46 12.71 16.50
N ALA A 292 -20.67 12.72 17.57
CA ALA A 292 -20.19 13.97 18.19
C ALA A 292 -19.25 14.74 17.23
N ILE A 293 -18.32 14.06 16.57
CA ILE A 293 -17.44 14.66 15.55
C ILE A 293 -18.28 15.18 14.36
N LEU A 294 -19.20 14.36 13.87
CA LEU A 294 -20.11 14.78 12.78
C LEU A 294 -20.91 16.03 13.16
N PHE A 295 -21.49 16.06 14.36
CA PHE A 295 -22.20 17.21 14.89
C PHE A 295 -21.31 18.45 14.96
N LEU A 296 -20.08 18.30 15.46
CA LEU A 296 -19.10 19.39 15.54
C LEU A 296 -18.76 19.95 14.15
N ILE A 297 -18.57 19.08 13.15
CA ILE A 297 -18.33 19.47 11.76
C ILE A 297 -19.52 20.27 11.23
N PHE A 298 -20.74 19.76 11.40
CA PHE A 298 -21.95 20.49 10.99
C PHE A 298 -22.09 21.83 11.69
N GLN A 299 -21.82 21.87 13.01
CA GLN A 299 -21.87 23.13 13.77
C GLN A 299 -20.82 24.14 13.25
N ALA A 300 -19.62 23.68 12.90
CA ALA A 300 -18.58 24.54 12.35
C ALA A 300 -18.96 25.09 10.96
N ILE A 301 -19.47 24.22 10.10
CA ILE A 301 -19.82 24.61 8.72
C ILE A 301 -21.06 25.54 8.68
N PHE A 302 -22.06 25.31 9.53
CA PHE A 302 -23.33 26.05 9.42
C PHE A 302 -23.47 27.19 10.44
N SER A 303 -22.75 27.16 11.57
CA SER A 303 -22.88 28.22 12.56
C SER A 303 -21.61 29.06 12.70
N TRP A 304 -20.44 28.44 12.75
CA TRP A 304 -19.19 29.21 12.95
C TRP A 304 -18.72 29.91 11.67
N SER A 305 -19.04 29.37 10.49
CA SER A 305 -18.73 29.99 9.22
C SER A 305 -19.48 31.29 8.96
N VAL A 306 -20.65 31.47 9.60
CA VAL A 306 -21.47 32.68 9.42
C VAL A 306 -20.69 33.94 9.77
N TYR A 307 -19.94 33.92 10.89
CA TYR A 307 -19.17 35.09 11.33
C TYR A 307 -18.16 35.60 10.28
N PRO A 308 -17.25 34.79 9.76
CA PRO A 308 -16.37 35.26 8.67
C PRO A 308 -17.10 35.55 7.35
N MET A 309 -18.22 34.90 7.07
CA MET A 309 -19.06 35.21 5.90
C MET A 309 -19.65 36.62 6.01
N ASP A 310 -20.22 36.98 7.17
CA ASP A 310 -20.77 38.32 7.44
C ASP A 310 -19.71 39.41 7.37
N LEU A 311 -18.47 39.13 7.83
CA LEU A 311 -17.36 40.05 7.70
C LEU A 311 -17.00 40.33 6.20
N ILE A 312 -16.99 39.29 5.39
CA ILE A 312 -16.75 39.42 3.94
C ILE A 312 -17.89 40.23 3.31
N GLU A 313 -19.14 39.92 3.63
CA GLU A 313 -20.30 40.64 3.11
C GLU A 313 -20.25 42.13 3.45
N GLN A 314 -20.03 42.45 4.73
CA GLN A 314 -19.89 43.85 5.18
C GLN A 314 -18.75 44.60 4.49
N LEU A 315 -17.62 43.92 4.26
CA LEU A 315 -16.50 44.47 3.54
C LEU A 315 -16.89 44.87 2.09
N PHE A 316 -17.58 43.95 1.39
CA PHE A 316 -18.03 44.21 0.02
C PHE A 316 -19.11 45.32 -0.05
N ILE A 317 -20.05 45.35 0.91
CA ILE A 317 -21.04 46.41 1.04
C ILE A 317 -20.34 47.77 1.23
N SER A 318 -19.32 47.82 2.13
CA SER A 318 -18.56 49.02 2.37
C SER A 318 -17.75 49.49 1.15
N LEU A 319 -17.18 48.54 0.40
CA LEU A 319 -16.49 48.85 -0.86
C LEU A 319 -17.44 49.36 -1.93
N GLY A 320 -18.64 48.79 -2.02
CA GLY A 320 -19.67 49.25 -2.94
C GLY A 320 -20.14 50.69 -2.66
N SER A 321 -20.43 51.00 -1.39
CA SER A 321 -20.81 52.35 -0.96
C SER A 321 -19.71 53.37 -1.20
N MET A 322 -18.45 53.02 -0.88
CA MET A 322 -17.31 53.89 -1.13
C MET A 322 -17.05 54.11 -2.64
N GLY A 323 -17.33 53.06 -3.45
CA GLY A 323 -17.26 53.19 -4.92
C GLY A 323 -18.29 54.16 -5.50
N HIS A 324 -19.52 54.13 -5.02
CA HIS A 324 -20.53 55.12 -5.41
C HIS A 324 -20.26 56.54 -4.95
N GLU A 325 -19.59 56.72 -3.80
CA GLU A 325 -19.16 58.05 -3.33
C GLU A 325 -18.01 58.66 -4.12
N LEU A 326 -17.07 57.83 -4.59
CA LEU A 326 -15.84 58.27 -5.23
C LEU A 326 -15.94 58.37 -6.75
N LEU A 327 -16.85 57.66 -7.39
CA LEU A 327 -17.01 57.61 -8.83
C LEU A 327 -18.19 58.46 -9.26
N PRO A 328 -18.14 59.10 -10.48
CA PRO A 328 -19.31 59.82 -11.03
C PRO A 328 -20.51 58.90 -11.25
N ASP A 329 -21.70 59.41 -10.98
CA ASP A 329 -22.93 58.66 -11.26
C ASP A 329 -23.05 58.32 -12.76
N GLY A 330 -23.33 57.05 -13.05
CA GLY A 330 -23.49 56.58 -14.41
C GLY A 330 -23.53 55.05 -14.55
N VAL A 331 -23.98 54.61 -15.72
CA VAL A 331 -24.17 53.20 -16.06
C VAL A 331 -22.90 52.34 -15.83
N LEU A 332 -21.72 52.93 -16.01
CA LEU A 332 -20.44 52.23 -15.79
C LEU A 332 -20.18 52.00 -14.29
N THR A 333 -20.49 52.96 -13.42
CA THR A 333 -20.36 52.84 -11.97
C THR A 333 -21.34 51.80 -11.44
N ASP A 334 -22.58 51.82 -11.88
CA ASP A 334 -23.60 50.81 -11.50
C ASP A 334 -23.19 49.42 -11.94
N LEU A 335 -22.67 49.29 -13.18
CA LEU A 335 -22.19 48.00 -13.67
C LEU A 335 -20.99 47.46 -12.80
N LEU A 336 -20.06 48.31 -12.40
CA LEU A 336 -18.92 47.93 -11.62
C LEU A 336 -19.32 47.58 -10.16
N MET A 337 -20.12 48.41 -9.51
CA MET A 337 -20.44 48.24 -8.08
C MET A 337 -21.58 47.24 -7.87
N ASP A 338 -22.68 47.38 -8.59
CA ASP A 338 -23.86 46.55 -8.40
C ASP A 338 -23.81 45.27 -9.25
N GLY A 339 -22.99 45.23 -10.32
CA GLY A 339 -22.79 44.05 -11.16
C GLY A 339 -21.55 43.25 -10.73
N VAL A 340 -20.35 43.75 -11.00
CA VAL A 340 -19.12 43.00 -10.85
C VAL A 340 -18.78 42.80 -9.37
N LEU A 341 -18.80 43.88 -8.56
CA LEU A 341 -18.43 43.80 -7.15
C LEU A 341 -19.45 42.94 -6.36
N ALA A 342 -20.76 43.13 -6.59
CA ALA A 342 -21.79 42.31 -5.99
C ALA A 342 -21.72 40.83 -6.42
N GLY A 343 -21.41 40.57 -7.70
CA GLY A 343 -21.20 39.21 -8.20
C GLY A 343 -19.98 38.53 -7.54
N LEU A 344 -18.87 39.23 -7.39
CA LEU A 344 -17.68 38.74 -6.67
C LEU A 344 -18.00 38.48 -5.19
N SER A 345 -18.73 39.38 -4.54
CA SER A 345 -19.19 39.21 -3.15
C SER A 345 -19.97 37.89 -3.01
N GLY A 346 -20.94 37.63 -3.89
CA GLY A 346 -21.76 36.42 -3.85
C GLY A 346 -20.95 35.12 -3.95
N ILE A 347 -19.78 35.13 -4.60
CA ILE A 347 -18.88 33.97 -4.68
C ILE A 347 -17.99 33.89 -3.43
N LEU A 348 -17.38 34.99 -3.03
CA LEU A 348 -16.37 35.03 -1.96
C LEU A 348 -16.98 34.82 -0.56
N ILE A 349 -18.26 35.12 -0.37
CA ILE A 349 -18.96 34.82 0.89
C ILE A 349 -18.90 33.33 1.26
N PHE A 350 -18.92 32.40 0.28
CA PHE A 350 -18.88 30.97 0.56
C PHE A 350 -17.48 30.40 0.82
N VAL A 351 -16.41 31.16 0.57
CA VAL A 351 -15.03 30.70 0.75
C VAL A 351 -14.73 30.22 2.19
N PRO A 352 -15.13 30.92 3.26
CA PRO A 352 -14.90 30.45 4.61
C PRO A 352 -15.57 29.12 4.93
N GLN A 353 -16.78 28.90 4.45
CA GLN A 353 -17.50 27.64 4.64
C GLN A 353 -16.79 26.47 3.97
N ILE A 354 -16.33 26.69 2.74
CA ILE A 354 -15.58 25.68 1.97
C ILE A 354 -14.22 25.42 2.63
N ALA A 355 -13.53 26.45 3.09
CA ALA A 355 -12.25 26.31 3.77
C ALA A 355 -12.35 25.51 5.07
N ILE A 356 -13.40 25.74 5.87
CA ILE A 356 -13.66 24.95 7.09
C ILE A 356 -13.92 23.49 6.73
N LEU A 357 -14.72 23.21 5.69
CA LEU A 357 -14.99 21.85 5.24
C LEU A 357 -13.70 21.12 4.84
N PHE A 358 -12.86 21.75 4.00
CA PHE A 358 -11.59 21.15 3.58
C PHE A 358 -10.61 20.98 4.73
N ALA A 359 -10.56 21.91 5.70
CA ALA A 359 -9.73 21.77 6.88
C ALA A 359 -10.12 20.54 7.71
N PHE A 360 -11.41 20.28 7.91
CA PHE A 360 -11.87 19.08 8.60
C PHE A 360 -11.57 17.80 7.82
N ILE A 361 -11.77 17.80 6.49
CA ILE A 361 -11.45 16.63 5.66
C ILE A 361 -9.96 16.30 5.76
N SER A 362 -9.08 17.31 5.67
CA SER A 362 -7.62 17.12 5.79
C SER A 362 -7.23 16.56 7.17
N ILE A 363 -7.83 17.09 8.26
CA ILE A 363 -7.57 16.57 9.61
C ILE A 363 -8.01 15.12 9.75
N LEU A 364 -9.19 14.74 9.22
CA LEU A 364 -9.67 13.36 9.27
C LEU A 364 -8.80 12.42 8.45
N GLU A 365 -8.34 12.86 7.27
CA GLU A 365 -7.43 12.10 6.41
C GLU A 365 -6.08 11.87 7.10
N ASP A 366 -5.48 12.92 7.69
CA ASP A 366 -4.20 12.83 8.39
C ASP A 366 -4.26 11.98 9.66
N THR A 367 -5.40 11.98 10.36
CA THR A 367 -5.59 11.14 11.56
C THR A 367 -5.98 9.71 11.26
N GLY A 368 -6.39 9.40 10.00
CA GLY A 368 -6.80 8.06 9.58
C GLY A 368 -8.13 7.60 10.16
N TYR A 369 -8.99 8.52 10.58
CA TYR A 369 -10.30 8.25 11.19
C TYR A 369 -11.40 8.09 10.14
#